data_16cdf873f2bcdcbf90f03dcd1007335b
#
_entry.id   16cdf873f2bcdcbf90f03dcd1007335b
#
_cell.length_a   1.000
_cell.length_b   1.000
_cell.length_c   1.000
_cell.angle_alpha   90.00
_cell.angle_beta   90.00
_cell.angle_gamma   90.00
#
_symmetry.space_group_name_H-M   'P 1'
#
loop_
_entity.id
_entity.type
_entity.pdbx_description
1 polymer ?
#
loop_
_entity_poly.entity_id
_entity_poly.type
_entity_poly.pdbx_seq_one_letter_code
_entity_poly.pdbx_strand_id
1 'polypeptide(L)'
;MALDTEFGVKGSSIIREWSGQVHPALVASFVFLFCLEACLWVRNLRLKRRLPGPFAWPVVGNAMQLGQMPHITFAKLAKKYGNVYQIRLGCSDVVVLNGDKAIRQALIQHSTEFAGRPNFVSFQMISGGRSLTFTNYSKQWKAHRKIAQSSLRAFSSANSQTKKAFEQHVTAEAMELVQVFLRQSGDGRYFDPSHEFTVAAANIMCALCFGRRYGHDDLEFRTLLKRVDKFGETVGAGSLVDVMPWLQSFPNPVRSVYENFKNLNEEFFAFVKDKVVQHRESFNPDVTRDMSDAIINVIEHGEDSRLTKDFVEATVTDLIGAGQDTMSTVMQWIVLLLVKYPDMQAKLQELIDKVVGQDRLPSIEDRSSLAYLDAFIYETMRFTSFVPVTIPHSTTSDVTIEGLHIPKDTVVFINQWSVNHDPLKWKDAHVFDPARFLDENGALDKDKTNSVMIFSTGKRRCIGDQIAKVQVFLFTAVLLHQCSFESNPSVPLTLDCSYGLSLKPLRFRVSTKLRGKLLGLVSPA
;
A
#
# COMPACT_ATOMS: atom_id res chain seq x y z
N MET A 1 -22.34 37.49 -24.68
CA MET A 1 -23.00 36.85 -25.85
C MET A 1 -22.00 36.90 -26.99
N ALA A 2 -21.64 35.77 -27.55
CA ALA A 2 -20.66 35.56 -28.62
C ALA A 2 -19.17 35.50 -28.21
N LEU A 3 -18.74 34.31 -27.70
CA LEU A 3 -17.33 33.86 -27.71
C LEU A 3 -17.21 32.33 -27.50
N ASP A 4 -18.30 31.52 -27.66
CA ASP A 4 -18.31 30.08 -27.36
C ASP A 4 -18.54 29.16 -28.59
N THR A 5 -18.34 29.63 -29.82
CA THR A 5 -18.64 28.82 -31.01
C THR A 5 -17.46 28.50 -31.94
N GLU A 6 -16.24 28.97 -31.67
CA GLU A 6 -15.10 28.71 -32.59
C GLU A 6 -14.19 27.52 -32.18
N PHE A 7 -14.22 27.03 -30.95
CA PHE A 7 -13.38 25.89 -30.52
C PHE A 7 -14.00 24.52 -30.79
N GLY A 8 -15.31 24.44 -31.00
CA GLY A 8 -16.02 23.17 -31.26
C GLY A 8 -15.92 22.63 -32.69
N VAL A 9 -15.68 23.50 -33.65
CA VAL A 9 -15.72 23.13 -35.09
C VAL A 9 -14.34 22.69 -35.61
N LYS A 10 -13.23 23.18 -35.04
CA LYS A 10 -11.88 22.75 -35.45
C LYS A 10 -11.49 21.36 -34.92
N GLY A 11 -12.01 20.94 -33.77
CA GLY A 11 -11.73 19.60 -33.22
C GLY A 11 -12.36 18.47 -34.03
N SER A 12 -13.55 18.70 -34.59
CA SER A 12 -14.26 17.70 -35.39
C SER A 12 -13.73 17.53 -36.82
N SER A 13 -13.11 18.57 -37.39
CA SER A 13 -12.47 18.47 -38.70
C SER A 13 -11.14 17.74 -38.65
N ILE A 14 -10.33 17.96 -37.62
CA ILE A 14 -9.04 17.30 -37.40
C ILE A 14 -9.27 15.78 -37.17
N ILE A 15 -10.28 15.41 -36.37
CA ILE A 15 -10.60 13.99 -36.14
C ILE A 15 -11.15 13.32 -37.41
N ARG A 16 -11.89 14.04 -38.26
CA ARG A 16 -12.36 13.52 -39.55
C ARG A 16 -11.25 13.41 -40.61
N GLU A 17 -10.29 14.31 -40.65
CA GLU A 17 -9.12 14.20 -41.55
C GLU A 17 -8.20 13.05 -41.15
N TRP A 18 -8.03 12.74 -39.85
CA TRP A 18 -7.25 11.60 -39.40
C TRP A 18 -7.95 10.26 -39.60
N SER A 19 -9.29 10.21 -39.67
CA SER A 19 -10.05 8.99 -39.97
C SER A 19 -10.02 8.56 -41.43
N GLY A 20 -9.55 9.41 -42.34
CA GLY A 20 -9.49 9.15 -43.77
C GLY A 20 -8.17 8.57 -44.31
N GLN A 21 -7.10 8.56 -43.53
CA GLN A 21 -5.79 8.06 -43.97
C GLN A 21 -5.09 7.20 -42.92
N VAL A 22 -5.72 6.14 -42.46
CA VAL A 22 -4.95 5.03 -41.89
C VAL A 22 -4.20 4.40 -43.08
N HIS A 23 -2.91 4.70 -43.19
CA HIS A 23 -2.08 4.27 -44.31
C HIS A 23 -2.23 2.75 -44.46
N PRO A 24 -2.58 2.22 -45.65
CA PRO A 24 -2.77 0.77 -45.86
C PRO A 24 -1.59 -0.07 -45.32
N ALA A 25 -0.40 0.50 -45.35
CA ALA A 25 0.79 -0.10 -44.76
C ALA A 25 0.70 -0.31 -43.22
N LEU A 26 0.06 0.59 -42.48
CA LEU A 26 -0.15 0.42 -41.02
C LEU A 26 -1.12 -0.69 -40.72
N VAL A 27 -2.22 -0.78 -41.52
CA VAL A 27 -3.19 -1.87 -41.40
C VAL A 27 -2.53 -3.21 -41.75
N ALA A 28 -1.79 -3.27 -42.86
CA ALA A 28 -1.07 -4.47 -43.27
C ALA A 28 -0.04 -4.89 -42.21
N SER A 29 0.72 -3.95 -41.65
CA SER A 29 1.69 -4.22 -40.57
C SER A 29 0.98 -4.74 -39.31
N PHE A 30 -0.14 -4.17 -38.91
CA PHE A 30 -0.93 -4.64 -37.77
C PHE A 30 -1.45 -6.06 -38.00
N VAL A 31 -2.02 -6.33 -39.17
CA VAL A 31 -2.53 -7.67 -39.56
C VAL A 31 -1.39 -8.68 -39.57
N PHE A 32 -0.24 -8.33 -40.15
CA PHE A 32 0.94 -9.20 -40.16
C PHE A 32 1.41 -9.52 -38.73
N LEU A 33 1.57 -8.51 -37.87
CA LEU A 33 1.98 -8.69 -36.46
C LEU A 33 0.96 -9.53 -35.69
N PHE A 34 -0.34 -9.31 -35.93
CA PHE A 34 -1.41 -10.10 -35.33
C PHE A 34 -1.34 -11.57 -35.75
N CYS A 35 -1.21 -11.84 -37.05
CA CYS A 35 -1.09 -13.20 -37.56
C CYS A 35 0.18 -13.90 -37.02
N LEU A 36 1.31 -13.19 -36.99
CA LEU A 36 2.56 -13.70 -36.45
C LEU A 36 2.40 -14.06 -34.96
N GLU A 37 1.84 -13.17 -34.17
CA GLU A 37 1.59 -13.39 -32.75
C GLU A 37 0.63 -14.56 -32.51
N ALA A 38 -0.44 -14.65 -33.29
CA ALA A 38 -1.41 -15.77 -33.22
C ALA A 38 -0.73 -17.10 -33.56
N CYS A 39 0.09 -17.14 -34.61
CA CYS A 39 0.85 -18.34 -34.98
C CYS A 39 1.85 -18.77 -33.87
N LEU A 40 2.59 -17.81 -33.31
CA LEU A 40 3.52 -18.06 -32.20
C LEU A 40 2.78 -18.55 -30.94
N TRP A 41 1.64 -17.95 -30.63
CA TRP A 41 0.80 -18.36 -29.50
C TRP A 41 0.31 -19.81 -29.66
N VAL A 42 -0.27 -20.16 -30.82
CA VAL A 42 -0.72 -21.53 -31.11
C VAL A 42 0.43 -22.53 -31.06
N ARG A 43 1.59 -22.16 -31.63
CA ARG A 43 2.81 -23.00 -31.59
C ARG A 43 3.26 -23.25 -30.15
N ASN A 44 3.31 -22.21 -29.33
CA ASN A 44 3.77 -22.32 -27.94
C ASN A 44 2.80 -23.13 -27.09
N LEU A 45 1.49 -23.02 -27.31
CA LEU A 45 0.48 -23.86 -26.67
C LEU A 45 0.66 -25.34 -27.06
N ARG A 46 0.81 -25.64 -28.36
CA ARG A 46 1.02 -27.02 -28.86
C ARG A 46 2.29 -27.66 -28.28
N LEU A 47 3.33 -26.87 -28.11
CA LEU A 47 4.60 -27.34 -27.55
C LEU A 47 4.61 -27.39 -26.01
N LYS A 48 3.51 -27.03 -25.33
CA LYS A 48 3.41 -26.87 -23.86
C LYS A 48 4.52 -25.98 -23.27
N ARG A 49 5.04 -25.04 -24.06
CA ARG A 49 6.08 -24.10 -23.65
C ARG A 49 5.56 -22.86 -22.93
N ARG A 50 4.24 -22.71 -22.86
CA ARG A 50 3.58 -21.56 -22.26
C ARG A 50 2.59 -22.02 -21.19
N LEU A 51 2.53 -21.24 -20.09
CA LEU A 51 1.50 -21.37 -19.08
C LEU A 51 0.11 -21.07 -19.67
N PRO A 52 -0.99 -21.61 -19.11
CA PRO A 52 -2.33 -21.22 -19.50
C PRO A 52 -2.50 -19.71 -19.36
N GLY A 53 -3.36 -19.12 -20.19
CA GLY A 53 -3.62 -17.69 -20.13
C GLY A 53 -4.34 -17.15 -21.35
N PRO A 54 -4.80 -15.90 -21.29
CA PRO A 54 -5.48 -15.25 -22.41
C PRO A 54 -4.53 -14.99 -23.59
N PHE A 55 -5.12 -14.83 -24.76
CA PHE A 55 -4.38 -14.34 -25.93
C PHE A 55 -3.87 -12.92 -25.68
N ALA A 56 -2.60 -12.70 -25.96
CA ALA A 56 -1.96 -11.40 -25.81
C ALA A 56 -1.99 -10.64 -27.14
N TRP A 57 -2.50 -9.41 -27.14
CA TRP A 57 -2.51 -8.55 -28.32
C TRP A 57 -1.09 -8.10 -28.69
N PRO A 58 -0.81 -7.91 -29.98
CA PRO A 58 0.47 -7.36 -30.40
C PRO A 58 0.79 -6.05 -29.68
N VAL A 59 2.08 -5.82 -29.35
CA VAL A 59 2.63 -4.64 -28.68
C VAL A 59 2.15 -4.44 -27.25
N VAL A 60 0.84 -4.34 -27.02
CA VAL A 60 0.27 -4.01 -25.70
C VAL A 60 0.04 -5.23 -24.79
N GLY A 61 0.04 -6.42 -25.35
CA GLY A 61 -0.28 -7.64 -24.61
C GLY A 61 -1.70 -7.65 -24.07
N ASN A 62 -1.87 -7.97 -22.80
CA ASN A 62 -3.16 -8.01 -22.12
C ASN A 62 -3.47 -6.74 -21.30
N ALA A 63 -2.68 -5.67 -21.44
CA ALA A 63 -2.83 -4.46 -20.63
C ALA A 63 -4.26 -3.88 -20.70
N MET A 64 -4.84 -3.80 -21.89
CA MET A 64 -6.20 -3.27 -22.07
C MET A 64 -7.30 -4.17 -21.46
N GLN A 65 -7.02 -5.46 -21.25
CA GLN A 65 -7.97 -6.41 -20.66
C GLN A 65 -8.04 -6.29 -19.14
N LEU A 66 -7.04 -5.66 -18.50
CA LEU A 66 -6.98 -5.54 -17.04
C LEU A 66 -8.03 -4.57 -16.50
N GLY A 67 -8.41 -3.55 -17.28
CA GLY A 67 -9.38 -2.53 -16.86
C GLY A 67 -8.89 -1.68 -15.69
N GLN A 68 -9.83 -1.02 -15.03
CA GLN A 68 -9.53 -0.11 -13.91
C GLN A 68 -9.22 -0.84 -12.60
N MET A 69 -9.67 -2.11 -12.46
CA MET A 69 -9.50 -2.93 -11.25
C MET A 69 -8.77 -4.25 -11.57
N PRO A 70 -7.45 -4.23 -11.83
CA PRO A 70 -6.68 -5.39 -12.27
C PRO A 70 -6.83 -6.61 -11.36
N HIS A 71 -6.85 -6.43 -10.03
CA HIS A 71 -6.98 -7.52 -9.06
C HIS A 71 -8.29 -8.32 -9.21
N ILE A 72 -9.39 -7.65 -9.56
CA ILE A 72 -10.67 -8.31 -9.85
C ILE A 72 -10.58 -9.08 -11.17
N THR A 73 -9.95 -8.47 -12.19
CA THR A 73 -9.73 -9.12 -13.48
C THR A 73 -8.82 -10.34 -13.32
N PHE A 74 -7.78 -10.27 -12.50
CA PHE A 74 -6.93 -11.42 -12.18
C PHE A 74 -7.74 -12.57 -11.56
N ALA A 75 -8.62 -12.28 -10.61
CA ALA A 75 -9.48 -13.32 -10.03
C ALA A 75 -10.48 -13.90 -11.04
N LYS A 76 -11.01 -13.07 -11.96
CA LYS A 76 -11.90 -13.55 -13.06
C LYS A 76 -11.13 -14.46 -14.04
N LEU A 77 -9.91 -14.10 -14.40
CA LEU A 77 -9.06 -14.91 -15.27
C LEU A 77 -8.66 -16.23 -14.61
N ALA A 78 -8.42 -16.22 -13.28
CA ALA A 78 -8.13 -17.44 -12.53
C ALA A 78 -9.27 -18.48 -12.60
N LYS A 79 -10.54 -18.05 -12.61
CA LYS A 79 -11.68 -18.95 -12.82
C LYS A 79 -11.63 -19.69 -14.15
N LYS A 80 -11.02 -19.09 -15.17
CA LYS A 80 -10.94 -19.65 -16.54
C LYS A 80 -9.66 -20.44 -16.79
N TYR A 81 -8.53 -19.97 -16.27
CA TYR A 81 -7.21 -20.49 -16.63
C TYR A 81 -6.52 -21.22 -15.46
N GLY A 82 -7.12 -21.26 -14.28
CA GLY A 82 -6.52 -21.79 -13.05
C GLY A 82 -5.81 -20.69 -12.25
N ASN A 83 -5.38 -21.04 -11.02
CA ASN A 83 -4.78 -20.08 -10.08
C ASN A 83 -3.38 -19.61 -10.49
N VAL A 84 -2.74 -20.32 -11.41
CA VAL A 84 -1.42 -20.00 -11.95
C VAL A 84 -1.57 -19.86 -13.46
N TYR A 85 -1.44 -18.66 -13.97
CA TYR A 85 -1.56 -18.40 -15.41
C TYR A 85 -0.64 -17.25 -15.82
N GLN A 86 -0.43 -17.12 -17.15
CA GLN A 86 0.44 -16.12 -17.73
C GLN A 86 -0.37 -15.09 -18.52
N ILE A 87 -0.03 -13.83 -18.32
CA ILE A 87 -0.43 -12.70 -19.17
C ILE A 87 0.81 -12.08 -19.79
N ARG A 88 0.64 -11.21 -20.77
CA ARG A 88 1.70 -10.36 -21.30
C ARG A 88 1.35 -8.90 -21.13
N LEU A 89 2.25 -8.11 -20.57
CA LEU A 89 2.11 -6.66 -20.44
C LEU A 89 3.24 -6.01 -21.25
N GLY A 90 2.87 -5.36 -22.35
CA GLY A 90 3.85 -4.84 -23.27
C GLY A 90 4.82 -5.93 -23.75
N CYS A 91 6.10 -5.77 -23.43
CA CYS A 91 7.17 -6.72 -23.78
C CYS A 91 7.42 -7.80 -22.72
N SER A 92 6.75 -7.73 -21.56
CA SER A 92 7.05 -8.58 -20.41
C SER A 92 6.00 -9.68 -20.24
N ASP A 93 6.45 -10.93 -20.16
CA ASP A 93 5.63 -12.04 -19.70
C ASP A 93 5.50 -11.99 -18.16
N VAL A 94 4.28 -12.10 -17.68
CA VAL A 94 3.93 -11.98 -16.26
C VAL A 94 3.13 -13.19 -15.84
N VAL A 95 3.56 -13.88 -14.81
CA VAL A 95 2.77 -14.93 -14.16
C VAL A 95 1.93 -14.31 -13.05
N VAL A 96 0.65 -14.64 -13.01
CA VAL A 96 -0.27 -14.20 -11.98
C VAL A 96 -0.64 -15.38 -11.09
N LEU A 97 -0.43 -15.20 -9.77
CA LEU A 97 -0.80 -16.19 -8.77
C LEU A 97 -2.06 -15.73 -8.03
N ASN A 98 -3.04 -16.62 -7.93
CA ASN A 98 -4.28 -16.43 -7.20
C ASN A 98 -4.54 -17.60 -6.25
N GLY A 99 -5.41 -17.39 -5.26
CA GLY A 99 -5.82 -18.39 -4.30
C GLY A 99 -4.77 -18.74 -3.25
N ASP A 100 -5.23 -19.14 -2.09
CA ASP A 100 -4.37 -19.35 -0.91
C ASP A 100 -3.30 -20.43 -1.16
N LYS A 101 -3.68 -21.55 -1.82
CA LYS A 101 -2.79 -22.68 -2.04
C LYS A 101 -1.58 -22.32 -2.92
N ALA A 102 -1.83 -21.76 -4.11
CA ALA A 102 -0.76 -21.41 -5.05
C ALA A 102 0.15 -20.32 -4.49
N ILE A 103 -0.43 -19.29 -3.84
CA ILE A 103 0.32 -18.19 -3.23
C ILE A 103 1.19 -18.69 -2.07
N ARG A 104 0.66 -19.54 -1.17
CA ARG A 104 1.46 -20.10 -0.07
C ARG A 104 2.52 -21.08 -0.57
N GLN A 105 2.24 -21.89 -1.58
CA GLN A 105 3.23 -22.74 -2.22
C GLN A 105 4.39 -21.88 -2.74
N ALA A 106 4.11 -20.80 -3.46
CA ALA A 106 5.13 -19.90 -3.98
C ALA A 106 5.91 -19.16 -2.88
N LEU A 107 5.21 -18.49 -1.96
CA LEU A 107 5.83 -17.56 -1.01
C LEU A 107 6.39 -18.22 0.26
N ILE A 108 5.93 -19.42 0.62
CA ILE A 108 6.41 -20.15 1.80
C ILE A 108 7.31 -21.32 1.40
N GLN A 109 6.81 -22.26 0.56
CA GLN A 109 7.57 -23.45 0.19
C GLN A 109 8.73 -23.11 -0.74
N HIS A 110 8.49 -22.21 -1.73
CA HIS A 110 9.49 -21.73 -2.69
C HIS A 110 9.89 -20.27 -2.41
N SER A 111 10.04 -19.93 -1.13
CA SER A 111 10.20 -18.54 -0.70
C SER A 111 11.47 -17.85 -1.21
N THR A 112 12.51 -18.60 -1.53
CA THR A 112 13.76 -18.09 -2.11
C THR A 112 13.58 -17.81 -3.60
N GLU A 113 12.95 -18.73 -4.29
CA GLU A 113 12.68 -18.67 -5.72
C GLU A 113 11.81 -17.46 -6.07
N PHE A 114 10.86 -17.11 -5.21
CA PHE A 114 9.99 -15.94 -5.37
C PHE A 114 10.44 -14.68 -4.62
N ALA A 115 11.67 -14.65 -4.09
CA ALA A 115 12.18 -13.47 -3.38
C ALA A 115 12.76 -12.39 -4.29
N GLY A 116 12.89 -12.63 -5.60
CA GLY A 116 13.39 -11.67 -6.57
C GLY A 116 12.48 -10.45 -6.74
N ARG A 117 13.04 -9.42 -7.37
CA ARG A 117 12.33 -8.25 -7.90
C ARG A 117 12.64 -8.12 -9.39
N PRO A 118 11.65 -7.77 -10.23
CA PRO A 118 11.92 -7.52 -11.63
C PRO A 118 12.85 -6.32 -11.81
N ASN A 119 13.60 -6.35 -12.90
CA ASN A 119 14.52 -5.26 -13.24
C ASN A 119 13.77 -4.09 -13.88
N PHE A 120 12.79 -3.54 -13.16
CA PHE A 120 12.01 -2.40 -13.59
C PHE A 120 12.81 -1.10 -13.44
N VAL A 121 12.71 -0.23 -14.43
CA VAL A 121 13.42 1.05 -14.43
C VAL A 121 12.98 1.93 -13.26
N SER A 122 11.68 1.90 -12.94
CA SER A 122 11.13 2.62 -11.79
C SER A 122 11.71 2.13 -10.46
N PHE A 123 11.97 0.82 -10.32
CA PHE A 123 12.51 0.24 -9.09
C PHE A 123 13.95 0.63 -8.81
N GLN A 124 14.73 0.84 -9.86
CA GLN A 124 16.16 1.15 -9.74
C GLN A 124 16.47 2.54 -9.19
N MET A 125 15.52 3.47 -9.25
CA MET A 125 15.73 4.84 -8.78
C MET A 125 15.22 5.09 -7.36
N ILE A 126 14.32 4.23 -6.85
CA ILE A 126 13.74 4.42 -5.53
C ILE A 126 14.82 4.28 -4.45
N SER A 127 14.85 5.19 -3.49
CA SER A 127 15.80 5.22 -2.39
C SER A 127 17.26 5.15 -2.86
N GLY A 128 17.58 5.89 -3.90
CA GLY A 128 18.92 5.91 -4.51
C GLY A 128 19.39 4.55 -5.04
N GLY A 129 18.46 3.68 -5.45
CA GLY A 129 18.73 2.33 -5.95
C GLY A 129 19.07 1.30 -4.86
N ARG A 130 18.91 1.65 -3.57
CA ARG A 130 19.20 0.79 -2.42
C ARG A 130 17.96 0.43 -1.60
N SER A 131 16.78 0.58 -2.18
CA SER A 131 15.53 0.29 -1.50
C SER A 131 15.46 -1.15 -0.99
N LEU A 132 15.05 -1.34 0.27
CA LEU A 132 14.75 -2.64 0.84
C LEU A 132 13.57 -3.31 0.14
N THR A 133 12.63 -2.51 -0.33
CA THR A 133 11.39 -2.97 -0.95
C THR A 133 11.59 -3.38 -2.41
N PHE A 134 12.36 -2.60 -3.19
CA PHE A 134 12.43 -2.70 -4.64
C PHE A 134 13.71 -3.34 -5.18
N THR A 135 14.78 -3.46 -4.39
CA THR A 135 16.01 -4.13 -4.84
C THR A 135 15.87 -5.66 -4.88
N ASN A 136 16.65 -6.28 -5.78
CA ASN A 136 16.59 -7.71 -5.99
C ASN A 136 17.16 -8.51 -4.79
N TYR A 137 16.80 -9.78 -4.70
CA TYR A 137 17.24 -10.69 -3.66
C TYR A 137 18.75 -11.00 -3.77
N SER A 138 19.49 -10.72 -2.70
CA SER A 138 20.95 -10.89 -2.65
C SER A 138 21.44 -11.11 -1.21
N LYS A 139 22.74 -11.41 -1.05
CA LYS A 139 23.35 -11.47 0.30
C LYS A 139 23.28 -10.11 1.00
N GLN A 140 23.52 -9.03 0.26
CA GLN A 140 23.43 -7.66 0.77
C GLN A 140 22.00 -7.30 1.18
N TRP A 141 21.00 -7.63 0.35
CA TRP A 141 19.58 -7.44 0.69
C TRP A 141 19.17 -8.19 1.97
N LYS A 142 19.68 -9.42 2.17
CA LYS A 142 19.41 -10.19 3.41
C LYS A 142 19.95 -9.47 4.64
N ALA A 143 21.15 -8.93 4.56
CA ALA A 143 21.76 -8.15 5.64
C ALA A 143 20.95 -6.88 5.92
N HIS A 144 20.63 -6.12 4.86
CA HIS A 144 19.81 -4.91 4.93
C HIS A 144 18.45 -5.19 5.60
N ARG A 145 17.73 -6.23 5.14
CA ARG A 145 16.45 -6.61 5.74
C ARG A 145 16.57 -7.03 7.21
N LYS A 146 17.62 -7.77 7.57
CA LYS A 146 17.85 -8.19 8.95
C LYS A 146 18.00 -6.96 9.87
N ILE A 147 18.80 -5.98 9.44
CA ILE A 147 19.03 -4.74 10.22
C ILE A 147 17.73 -3.96 10.33
N ALA A 148 17.05 -3.63 9.22
CA ALA A 148 15.81 -2.88 9.25
C ALA A 148 14.74 -3.57 10.15
N GLN A 149 14.63 -4.89 10.07
CA GLN A 149 13.68 -5.66 10.86
C GLN A 149 14.05 -5.71 12.36
N SER A 150 15.32 -5.84 12.70
CA SER A 150 15.76 -5.82 14.11
C SER A 150 15.57 -4.43 14.74
N SER A 151 15.87 -3.37 14.01
CA SER A 151 15.64 -1.99 14.46
C SER A 151 14.15 -1.73 14.70
N LEU A 152 13.26 -2.11 13.75
CA LEU A 152 11.81 -1.98 13.93
C LEU A 152 11.27 -2.77 15.12
N ARG A 153 11.84 -3.94 15.42
CA ARG A 153 11.44 -4.73 16.59
C ARG A 153 11.70 -4.02 17.90
N ALA A 154 12.74 -3.21 18.00
CA ALA A 154 13.02 -2.43 19.20
C ALA A 154 11.86 -1.48 19.54
N PHE A 155 11.14 -0.96 18.55
CA PHE A 155 9.98 -0.09 18.71
C PHE A 155 8.64 -0.83 18.87
N SER A 156 8.60 -2.14 18.69
CA SER A 156 7.42 -2.99 18.88
C SER A 156 7.55 -4.02 20.00
N SER A 157 8.70 -4.14 20.64
CA SER A 157 8.99 -5.13 21.69
C SER A 157 8.31 -4.77 23.02
N ALA A 158 7.82 -5.78 23.75
CA ALA A 158 6.85 -5.65 24.84
C ALA A 158 7.25 -4.76 26.03
N ASN A 159 8.54 -4.46 26.26
CA ASN A 159 8.97 -3.73 27.45
C ASN A 159 10.02 -2.63 27.16
N SER A 160 10.10 -2.09 25.94
CA SER A 160 11.07 -1.04 25.63
C SER A 160 10.52 0.37 25.90
N GLN A 161 11.36 1.25 26.40
CA GLN A 161 11.04 2.68 26.54
C GLN A 161 10.68 3.31 25.17
N THR A 162 11.37 2.89 24.11
CA THR A 162 11.10 3.32 22.73
C THR A 162 9.69 2.93 22.26
N LYS A 163 9.17 1.75 22.67
CA LYS A 163 7.79 1.37 22.38
C LYS A 163 6.80 2.32 23.05
N LYS A 164 6.99 2.61 24.34
CA LYS A 164 6.13 3.54 25.08
C LYS A 164 6.12 4.94 24.47
N ALA A 165 7.31 5.45 24.11
CA ALA A 165 7.43 6.73 23.43
C ALA A 165 6.70 6.71 22.06
N PHE A 166 6.83 5.65 21.29
CA PHE A 166 6.12 5.49 20.02
C PHE A 166 4.59 5.47 20.22
N GLU A 167 4.07 4.73 21.19
CA GLU A 167 2.65 4.69 21.53
C GLU A 167 2.14 6.08 21.96
N GLN A 168 2.92 6.82 22.73
CA GLN A 168 2.61 8.20 23.10
C GLN A 168 2.52 9.12 21.86
N HIS A 169 3.46 9.00 20.92
CA HIS A 169 3.39 9.75 19.66
C HIS A 169 2.15 9.42 18.84
N VAL A 170 1.79 8.14 18.75
CA VAL A 170 0.57 7.71 18.04
C VAL A 170 -0.68 8.27 18.70
N THR A 171 -0.77 8.20 20.03
CA THR A 171 -1.92 8.71 20.81
C THR A 171 -2.01 10.24 20.70
N ALA A 172 -0.88 10.94 20.79
CA ALA A 172 -0.82 12.39 20.65
C ALA A 172 -1.29 12.85 19.25
N GLU A 173 -0.88 12.14 18.20
CA GLU A 173 -1.30 12.45 16.83
C GLU A 173 -2.80 12.15 16.62
N ALA A 174 -3.31 11.05 17.21
CA ALA A 174 -4.72 10.74 17.16
C ALA A 174 -5.57 11.82 17.85
N MET A 175 -5.11 12.38 18.97
CA MET A 175 -5.78 13.48 19.66
C MET A 175 -5.72 14.80 18.89
N GLU A 176 -4.61 15.10 18.22
CA GLU A 176 -4.52 16.26 17.31
C GLU A 176 -5.54 16.12 16.18
N LEU A 177 -5.62 14.92 15.59
CA LEU A 177 -6.60 14.62 14.56
C LEU A 177 -8.04 14.78 15.04
N VAL A 178 -8.36 14.37 16.28
CA VAL A 178 -9.66 14.62 16.92
C VAL A 178 -9.97 16.12 16.95
N GLN A 179 -9.03 16.95 17.38
CA GLN A 179 -9.22 18.40 17.44
C GLN A 179 -9.44 19.01 16.06
N VAL A 180 -8.65 18.57 15.05
CA VAL A 180 -8.82 19.02 13.68
C VAL A 180 -10.21 18.66 13.15
N PHE A 181 -10.66 17.43 13.37
CA PHE A 181 -11.98 16.97 12.94
C PHE A 181 -13.12 17.74 13.60
N LEU A 182 -13.01 18.01 14.89
CA LEU A 182 -14.01 18.81 15.61
C LEU A 182 -14.06 20.25 15.09
N ARG A 183 -12.91 20.87 14.80
CA ARG A 183 -12.85 22.22 14.19
C ARG A 183 -13.48 22.23 12.78
N GLN A 184 -13.19 21.23 11.95
CA GLN A 184 -13.74 21.14 10.59
C GLN A 184 -15.24 20.83 10.58
N SER A 185 -15.75 20.14 11.61
CA SER A 185 -17.17 19.83 11.80
C SER A 185 -17.97 20.95 12.47
N GLY A 186 -17.35 22.06 12.85
CA GLY A 186 -18.02 23.20 13.48
C GLY A 186 -19.30 23.58 12.71
N ASP A 187 -20.38 23.87 13.45
CA ASP A 187 -21.72 24.16 12.89
C ASP A 187 -22.33 22.98 12.09
N GLY A 188 -21.95 21.74 12.39
CA GLY A 188 -22.48 20.54 11.71
C GLY A 188 -22.03 20.38 10.26
N ARG A 189 -20.91 20.99 9.87
CA ARG A 189 -20.36 20.87 8.52
C ARG A 189 -19.82 19.48 8.25
N TYR A 190 -19.90 19.06 6.99
CA TYR A 190 -19.32 17.83 6.49
C TYR A 190 -18.04 18.11 5.71
N PHE A 191 -16.94 17.47 6.07
CA PHE A 191 -15.63 17.63 5.47
C PHE A 191 -15.08 16.31 4.92
N ASP A 192 -14.08 16.37 4.05
CA ASP A 192 -13.34 15.20 3.54
C ASP A 192 -12.14 14.94 4.48
N PRO A 193 -12.10 13.79 5.19
CA PRO A 193 -11.04 13.51 6.16
C PRO A 193 -9.74 13.00 5.53
N SER A 194 -9.69 12.76 4.22
CA SER A 194 -8.61 12.04 3.55
C SER A 194 -7.26 12.73 3.72
N HIS A 195 -7.23 14.06 3.58
CA HIS A 195 -6.00 14.84 3.73
C HIS A 195 -5.45 14.76 5.16
N GLU A 196 -6.30 14.87 6.15
CA GLU A 196 -5.89 14.86 7.55
C GLU A 196 -5.34 13.50 7.99
N PHE A 197 -5.88 12.39 7.46
CA PHE A 197 -5.29 11.08 7.67
C PHE A 197 -3.91 10.95 7.04
N THR A 198 -3.67 11.58 5.89
CA THR A 198 -2.35 11.61 5.26
C THR A 198 -1.35 12.40 6.11
N VAL A 199 -1.78 13.55 6.65
CA VAL A 199 -0.99 14.37 7.57
C VAL A 199 -0.61 13.57 8.82
N ALA A 200 -1.59 12.97 9.48
CA ALA A 200 -1.38 12.19 10.70
C ALA A 200 -0.45 10.98 10.47
N ALA A 201 -0.67 10.22 9.39
CA ALA A 201 0.18 9.09 9.04
C ALA A 201 1.63 9.51 8.79
N ALA A 202 1.85 10.63 8.08
CA ALA A 202 3.18 11.16 7.82
C ALA A 202 3.87 11.64 9.11
N ASN A 203 3.14 12.30 9.99
CA ASN A 203 3.66 12.76 11.29
C ASN A 203 4.14 11.61 12.16
N ILE A 204 3.40 10.49 12.19
CA ILE A 204 3.83 9.31 12.93
C ILE A 204 5.10 8.72 12.34
N MET A 205 5.19 8.65 11.01
CA MET A 205 6.39 8.13 10.37
C MET A 205 7.60 9.05 10.59
N CYS A 206 7.40 10.38 10.60
CA CYS A 206 8.44 11.33 10.95
C CYS A 206 8.86 11.21 12.43
N ALA A 207 7.90 11.03 13.34
CA ALA A 207 8.21 10.79 14.75
C ALA A 207 8.99 9.48 14.96
N LEU A 208 8.61 8.41 14.25
CA LEU A 208 9.31 7.13 14.30
C LEU A 208 10.74 7.23 13.73
N CYS A 209 10.91 7.93 12.61
CA CYS A 209 12.18 7.96 11.87
C CYS A 209 13.13 9.08 12.32
N PHE A 210 12.60 10.21 12.78
CA PHE A 210 13.36 11.41 13.11
C PHE A 210 13.13 11.92 14.54
N GLY A 211 12.37 11.21 15.37
CA GLY A 211 12.01 11.65 16.72
C GLY A 211 11.24 12.97 16.77
N ARG A 212 10.69 13.44 15.64
CA ARG A 212 10.09 14.78 15.51
C ARG A 212 8.71 14.71 14.90
N ARG A 213 7.77 15.47 15.49
CA ARG A 213 6.47 15.80 14.90
C ARG A 213 6.51 17.21 14.29
N TYR A 214 5.77 17.41 13.21
CA TYR A 214 5.67 18.68 12.50
C TYR A 214 4.30 19.31 12.76
N GLY A 215 4.27 20.64 12.83
CA GLY A 215 3.00 21.37 12.78
C GLY A 215 2.32 21.22 11.40
N HIS A 216 1.00 21.17 11.40
CA HIS A 216 0.22 21.06 10.15
C HIS A 216 0.48 22.21 9.15
N ASP A 217 0.97 23.36 9.64
CA ASP A 217 1.30 24.53 8.81
C ASP A 217 2.78 24.62 8.43
N ASP A 218 3.61 23.66 8.85
CA ASP A 218 5.02 23.61 8.53
C ASP A 218 5.25 23.42 7.02
N LEU A 219 6.02 24.34 6.41
CA LEU A 219 6.24 24.36 4.97
C LEU A 219 7.03 23.15 4.48
N GLU A 220 8.02 22.72 5.27
CA GLU A 220 8.85 21.56 4.96
C GLU A 220 7.99 20.29 4.95
N PHE A 221 7.14 20.13 5.97
CA PHE A 221 6.22 19.01 6.09
C PHE A 221 5.17 18.97 4.97
N ARG A 222 4.57 20.12 4.63
CA ARG A 222 3.64 20.23 3.49
C ARG A 222 4.29 19.87 2.16
N THR A 223 5.56 20.18 2.00
CA THR A 223 6.31 19.82 0.80
C THR A 223 6.55 18.31 0.75
N LEU A 224 6.89 17.69 1.88
CA LEU A 224 6.99 16.23 2.02
C LEU A 224 5.69 15.53 1.65
N LEU A 225 4.55 15.97 2.21
CA LEU A 225 3.23 15.41 1.94
C LEU A 225 2.88 15.44 0.45
N LYS A 226 3.04 16.57 -0.21
CA LYS A 226 2.77 16.68 -1.64
C LYS A 226 3.59 15.73 -2.51
N ARG A 227 4.82 15.42 -2.09
CA ARG A 227 5.71 14.48 -2.79
C ARG A 227 5.24 13.04 -2.64
N VAL A 228 4.87 12.65 -1.41
CA VAL A 228 4.44 11.26 -1.14
C VAL A 228 3.06 10.95 -1.73
N ASP A 229 2.12 11.90 -1.72
CA ASP A 229 0.82 11.73 -2.36
C ASP A 229 0.96 11.47 -3.87
N LYS A 230 1.80 12.26 -4.56
CA LYS A 230 2.08 12.07 -5.98
C LYS A 230 2.82 10.76 -6.26
N PHE A 231 3.64 10.26 -5.34
CA PHE A 231 4.29 8.96 -5.47
C PHE A 231 3.25 7.83 -5.54
N GLY A 232 2.30 7.78 -4.61
CA GLY A 232 1.25 6.77 -4.57
C GLY A 232 0.38 6.72 -5.83
N GLU A 233 0.12 7.89 -6.44
CA GLU A 233 -0.63 7.99 -7.69
C GLU A 233 0.17 7.46 -8.91
N THR A 234 1.49 7.55 -8.87
CA THR A 234 2.36 7.25 -10.02
C THR A 234 2.87 5.80 -10.01
N VAL A 235 3.05 5.18 -8.83
CA VAL A 235 3.57 3.79 -8.65
C VAL A 235 2.47 2.72 -8.82
N GLY A 236 1.33 3.05 -9.38
CA GLY A 236 0.33 2.03 -9.71
C GLY A 236 0.96 0.80 -10.38
N ALA A 237 0.41 -0.39 -10.15
CA ALA A 237 0.95 -1.70 -10.53
C ALA A 237 1.51 -1.74 -11.96
N GLY A 238 2.81 -1.52 -12.10
CA GLY A 238 3.55 -1.51 -13.36
C GLY A 238 3.38 -0.20 -14.12
N SER A 239 4.30 0.74 -13.92
CA SER A 239 4.46 1.85 -14.86
C SER A 239 4.56 1.29 -16.28
N LEU A 240 3.87 1.90 -17.23
CA LEU A 240 3.98 1.50 -18.64
C LEU A 240 5.44 1.49 -19.12
N VAL A 241 6.29 2.35 -18.54
CA VAL A 241 7.73 2.39 -18.79
C VAL A 241 8.43 1.10 -18.35
N ASP A 242 7.97 0.44 -17.28
CA ASP A 242 8.58 -0.79 -16.79
C ASP A 242 8.34 -1.99 -17.71
N VAL A 243 7.17 -2.01 -18.36
CA VAL A 243 6.80 -3.09 -19.29
C VAL A 243 7.02 -2.74 -20.77
N MET A 244 7.22 -1.45 -21.07
CA MET A 244 7.57 -0.92 -22.39
C MET A 244 8.70 0.11 -22.28
N PRO A 245 9.95 -0.29 -21.95
CA PRO A 245 11.06 0.64 -21.67
C PRO A 245 11.39 1.59 -22.82
N TRP A 246 11.10 1.20 -24.07
CA TRP A 246 11.32 2.01 -25.26
C TRP A 246 10.51 3.32 -25.28
N LEU A 247 9.43 3.42 -24.47
CA LEU A 247 8.65 4.66 -24.33
C LEU A 247 9.47 5.82 -23.72
N GLN A 248 10.62 5.55 -23.12
CA GLN A 248 11.53 6.60 -22.61
C GLN A 248 12.31 7.30 -23.74
N SER A 249 12.43 6.67 -24.92
CA SER A 249 13.36 7.10 -25.97
C SER A 249 12.83 8.26 -26.83
N PHE A 250 11.54 8.59 -26.73
CA PHE A 250 10.94 9.68 -27.51
C PHE A 250 9.86 10.43 -26.69
N PRO A 251 9.56 11.68 -27.05
CA PRO A 251 8.55 12.49 -26.36
C PRO A 251 7.15 11.85 -26.46
N ASN A 252 6.55 11.58 -25.32
CA ASN A 252 5.18 11.04 -25.19
C ASN A 252 4.67 11.26 -23.76
N PRO A 253 3.34 11.15 -23.48
CA PRO A 253 2.79 11.39 -22.15
C PRO A 253 3.33 10.43 -21.07
N VAL A 254 3.64 9.17 -21.43
CA VAL A 254 4.18 8.17 -20.48
C VAL A 254 5.57 8.58 -20.01
N ARG A 255 6.41 9.09 -20.90
CA ARG A 255 7.74 9.63 -20.55
C ARG A 255 7.62 10.80 -19.59
N SER A 256 6.69 11.73 -19.82
CA SER A 256 6.49 12.89 -18.93
C SER A 256 6.07 12.46 -17.52
N VAL A 257 5.17 11.47 -17.41
CA VAL A 257 4.78 10.88 -16.11
C VAL A 257 5.98 10.23 -15.42
N TYR A 258 6.80 9.50 -16.17
CA TYR A 258 7.99 8.85 -15.64
C TYR A 258 9.05 9.86 -15.17
N GLU A 259 9.34 10.92 -15.95
CA GLU A 259 10.27 11.98 -15.57
C GLU A 259 9.79 12.72 -14.29
N ASN A 260 8.50 13.01 -14.21
CA ASN A 260 7.92 13.59 -12.99
C ASN A 260 8.09 12.66 -11.78
N PHE A 261 7.83 11.37 -11.95
CA PHE A 261 8.05 10.35 -10.91
C PHE A 261 9.52 10.31 -10.46
N LYS A 262 10.45 10.35 -11.40
CA LYS A 262 11.90 10.38 -11.10
C LYS A 262 12.26 11.60 -10.26
N ASN A 263 11.85 12.80 -10.68
CA ASN A 263 12.13 14.04 -9.96
C ASN A 263 11.56 14.01 -8.53
N LEU A 264 10.33 13.53 -8.35
CA LEU A 264 9.71 13.40 -7.02
C LEU A 264 10.49 12.46 -6.10
N ASN A 265 11.00 11.32 -6.64
CA ASN A 265 11.82 10.40 -5.85
C ASN A 265 13.16 11.01 -5.46
N GLU A 266 13.84 11.68 -6.39
CA GLU A 266 15.12 12.35 -6.14
C GLU A 266 14.97 13.44 -5.07
N GLU A 267 13.92 14.26 -5.15
CA GLU A 267 13.61 15.30 -4.16
C GLU A 267 13.28 14.70 -2.78
N PHE A 268 12.46 13.64 -2.75
CA PHE A 268 12.13 12.97 -1.49
C PHE A 268 13.34 12.31 -0.85
N PHE A 269 14.17 11.64 -1.64
CA PHE A 269 15.40 11.04 -1.16
C PHE A 269 16.40 12.08 -0.64
N ALA A 270 16.53 13.22 -1.33
CA ALA A 270 17.38 14.33 -0.90
C ALA A 270 16.92 14.92 0.45
N PHE A 271 15.60 15.08 0.64
CA PHE A 271 15.03 15.50 1.92
C PHE A 271 15.39 14.54 3.06
N VAL A 272 15.19 13.24 2.86
CA VAL A 272 15.52 12.23 3.89
C VAL A 272 17.03 12.23 4.18
N LYS A 273 17.85 12.36 3.14
CA LYS A 273 19.31 12.43 3.29
C LYS A 273 19.73 13.61 4.16
N ASP A 274 19.16 14.80 3.95
CA ASP A 274 19.42 15.98 4.78
C ASP A 274 19.10 15.72 6.25
N LYS A 275 17.93 15.12 6.54
CA LYS A 275 17.53 14.77 7.91
C LYS A 275 18.46 13.73 8.57
N VAL A 276 18.90 12.73 7.83
CA VAL A 276 19.85 11.72 8.34
C VAL A 276 21.24 12.35 8.60
N VAL A 277 21.68 13.32 7.78
CA VAL A 277 22.91 14.07 8.04
C VAL A 277 22.81 14.83 9.38
N GLN A 278 21.70 15.55 9.61
CA GLN A 278 21.44 16.24 10.88
C GLN A 278 21.44 15.28 12.07
N HIS A 279 20.92 14.05 11.91
CA HIS A 279 20.97 13.01 12.93
C HIS A 279 22.40 12.56 13.27
N ARG A 280 23.26 12.41 12.26
CA ARG A 280 24.67 12.04 12.46
C ARG A 280 25.45 13.08 13.27
N GLU A 281 25.17 14.37 13.06
CA GLU A 281 25.81 15.47 13.78
C GLU A 281 25.52 15.43 15.29
N SER A 282 24.34 14.94 15.66
CA SER A 282 23.88 14.85 17.06
C SER A 282 23.82 13.41 17.59
N PHE A 283 24.40 12.44 16.88
CA PHE A 283 24.34 11.03 17.23
C PHE A 283 25.09 10.72 18.52
N ASN A 284 24.46 9.94 19.40
CA ASN A 284 25.07 9.39 20.60
C ASN A 284 24.78 7.88 20.66
N PRO A 285 25.81 7.00 20.61
CA PRO A 285 25.62 5.54 20.59
C PRO A 285 24.90 4.98 21.82
N ASP A 286 24.95 5.71 22.96
CA ASP A 286 24.33 5.28 24.22
C ASP A 286 22.82 5.59 24.28
N VAL A 287 22.32 6.42 23.36
CA VAL A 287 20.93 6.89 23.38
C VAL A 287 20.27 6.67 21.99
N THR A 288 19.32 5.77 21.91
CA THR A 288 18.52 5.56 20.69
C THR A 288 17.23 6.38 20.78
N ARG A 289 17.20 7.51 20.10
CA ARG A 289 16.04 8.43 20.09
C ARG A 289 14.94 7.93 19.16
N ASP A 290 15.31 7.39 17.98
CA ASP A 290 14.43 7.03 16.87
C ASP A 290 15.04 5.96 15.97
N MET A 291 14.36 5.66 14.84
CA MET A 291 14.80 4.66 13.87
C MET A 291 16.08 5.05 13.14
N SER A 292 16.32 6.34 12.89
CA SER A 292 17.57 6.78 12.25
C SER A 292 18.76 6.48 13.14
N ASP A 293 18.68 6.80 14.44
CA ASP A 293 19.72 6.45 15.39
C ASP A 293 19.95 4.94 15.47
N ALA A 294 18.86 4.15 15.55
CA ALA A 294 18.96 2.69 15.62
C ALA A 294 19.66 2.09 14.39
N ILE A 295 19.41 2.64 13.21
CA ILE A 295 19.99 2.15 11.95
C ILE A 295 21.43 2.66 11.80
N ILE A 296 21.71 3.93 12.12
CA ILE A 296 23.07 4.51 12.15
C ILE A 296 23.97 3.68 13.05
N ASN A 297 23.52 3.38 14.28
CA ASN A 297 24.28 2.59 15.22
C ASN A 297 24.70 1.23 14.66
N VAL A 298 23.76 0.51 14.04
CA VAL A 298 24.04 -0.83 13.50
C VAL A 298 24.88 -0.80 12.22
N ILE A 299 24.64 0.16 11.32
CA ILE A 299 25.32 0.21 10.00
C ILE A 299 26.68 0.88 10.09
N GLU A 300 26.83 1.96 10.84
CA GLU A 300 28.04 2.78 10.86
C GLU A 300 28.99 2.43 12.02
N HIS A 301 28.44 1.91 13.13
CA HIS A 301 29.21 1.55 14.32
C HIS A 301 29.21 0.04 14.61
N GLY A 302 28.46 -0.76 13.85
CA GLY A 302 28.46 -2.22 13.96
C GLY A 302 29.59 -2.89 13.20
N GLU A 303 29.81 -4.19 13.46
CA GLU A 303 30.88 -4.98 12.84
C GLU A 303 30.58 -5.45 11.40
N ASP A 304 29.36 -5.26 10.89
CA ASP A 304 28.94 -5.78 9.59
C ASP A 304 29.23 -4.80 8.45
N SER A 305 30.38 -4.99 7.78
CA SER A 305 30.86 -4.15 6.67
C SER A 305 30.11 -4.32 5.34
N ARG A 306 29.04 -5.14 5.28
CA ARG A 306 28.30 -5.41 4.03
C ARG A 306 27.41 -4.26 3.59
N LEU A 307 27.07 -3.34 4.48
CA LEU A 307 26.25 -2.17 4.19
C LEU A 307 27.08 -0.89 4.38
N THR A 308 26.93 0.02 3.44
CA THR A 308 27.50 1.37 3.52
C THR A 308 26.51 2.34 4.17
N LYS A 309 27.00 3.49 4.61
CA LYS A 309 26.18 4.54 5.23
C LYS A 309 24.94 4.95 4.42
N ASP A 310 25.01 4.86 3.10
CA ASP A 310 23.88 5.21 2.20
C ASP A 310 22.66 4.29 2.37
N PHE A 311 22.79 3.13 3.05
CA PHE A 311 21.67 2.26 3.38
C PHE A 311 20.83 2.80 4.55
N VAL A 312 21.35 3.75 5.33
CA VAL A 312 20.56 4.43 6.37
C VAL A 312 19.47 5.25 5.70
N GLU A 313 19.86 6.14 4.79
CA GLU A 313 18.93 7.01 4.06
C GLU A 313 17.91 6.20 3.25
N ALA A 314 18.36 5.13 2.59
CA ALA A 314 17.49 4.26 1.82
C ALA A 314 16.44 3.57 2.70
N THR A 315 16.83 3.08 3.87
CA THR A 315 15.90 2.43 4.81
C THR A 315 14.88 3.41 5.36
N VAL A 316 15.31 4.60 5.78
CA VAL A 316 14.42 5.64 6.31
C VAL A 316 13.43 6.11 5.23
N THR A 317 13.90 6.29 3.99
CA THR A 317 13.04 6.63 2.85
C THR A 317 11.94 5.59 2.63
N ASP A 318 12.31 4.31 2.62
CA ASP A 318 11.36 3.20 2.46
C ASP A 318 10.34 3.14 3.60
N LEU A 319 10.77 3.36 4.84
CA LEU A 319 9.88 3.34 6.01
C LEU A 319 8.84 4.45 5.95
N ILE A 320 9.26 5.68 5.66
CA ILE A 320 8.34 6.82 5.57
C ILE A 320 7.36 6.61 4.42
N GLY A 321 7.85 6.30 3.22
CA GLY A 321 7.00 6.12 2.05
C GLY A 321 5.98 4.98 2.20
N ALA A 322 6.41 3.82 2.71
CA ALA A 322 5.53 2.67 2.89
C ALA A 322 4.51 2.87 4.03
N GLY A 323 4.93 3.51 5.13
CA GLY A 323 4.07 3.69 6.30
C GLY A 323 2.99 4.76 6.08
N GLN A 324 3.31 5.85 5.41
CA GLN A 324 2.37 6.96 5.22
C GLN A 324 1.15 6.55 4.38
N ASP A 325 1.34 6.02 3.17
CA ASP A 325 0.25 5.70 2.24
C ASP A 325 -0.68 4.63 2.80
N THR A 326 -0.11 3.55 3.35
CA THR A 326 -0.90 2.42 3.86
C THR A 326 -1.69 2.77 5.10
N MET A 327 -1.11 3.55 6.03
CA MET A 327 -1.80 4.00 7.24
C MET A 327 -2.93 4.96 6.91
N SER A 328 -2.68 5.97 6.08
CA SER A 328 -3.71 6.89 5.62
C SER A 328 -4.88 6.14 4.97
N THR A 329 -4.60 5.18 4.10
CA THR A 329 -5.61 4.41 3.39
C THR A 329 -6.48 3.56 4.33
N VAL A 330 -5.87 2.82 5.26
CA VAL A 330 -6.66 1.97 6.19
C VAL A 330 -7.53 2.81 7.12
N MET A 331 -7.04 3.99 7.57
CA MET A 331 -7.82 4.89 8.41
C MET A 331 -9.02 5.50 7.67
N GLN A 332 -8.85 5.86 6.41
CA GLN A 332 -9.96 6.30 5.56
C GLN A 332 -11.04 5.22 5.44
N TRP A 333 -10.65 3.97 5.20
CA TRP A 333 -11.58 2.84 5.14
C TRP A 333 -12.29 2.59 6.47
N ILE A 334 -11.57 2.64 7.59
CA ILE A 334 -12.15 2.49 8.93
C ILE A 334 -13.25 3.51 9.15
N VAL A 335 -12.97 4.80 8.93
CA VAL A 335 -13.99 5.84 9.15
C VAL A 335 -15.14 5.73 8.16
N LEU A 336 -14.88 5.41 6.90
CA LEU A 336 -15.95 5.15 5.93
C LEU A 336 -16.87 4.00 6.37
N LEU A 337 -16.30 2.90 6.88
CA LEU A 337 -17.08 1.77 7.37
C LEU A 337 -17.84 2.10 8.67
N LEU A 338 -17.26 2.89 9.57
CA LEU A 338 -17.96 3.36 10.78
C LEU A 338 -19.20 4.19 10.46
N VAL A 339 -19.10 5.10 9.47
CA VAL A 339 -20.29 5.90 9.06
C VAL A 339 -21.27 5.11 8.19
N LYS A 340 -20.80 4.07 7.50
CA LYS A 340 -21.64 3.16 6.73
C LYS A 340 -22.44 2.20 7.60
N TYR A 341 -21.86 1.81 8.74
CA TYR A 341 -22.44 0.86 9.70
C TYR A 341 -22.53 1.50 11.09
N PRO A 342 -23.46 2.46 11.31
CA PRO A 342 -23.56 3.23 12.56
C PRO A 342 -23.82 2.36 13.80
N ASP A 343 -24.54 1.25 13.66
CA ASP A 343 -24.77 0.31 14.76
C ASP A 343 -23.48 -0.37 15.23
N MET A 344 -22.56 -0.66 14.30
CA MET A 344 -21.24 -1.20 14.66
C MET A 344 -20.40 -0.14 15.35
N GLN A 345 -20.48 1.12 14.91
CA GLN A 345 -19.80 2.23 15.59
C GLN A 345 -20.31 2.36 17.04
N ALA A 346 -21.61 2.37 17.25
CA ALA A 346 -22.20 2.45 18.59
C ALA A 346 -21.76 1.30 19.48
N LYS A 347 -21.79 0.07 18.98
CA LYS A 347 -21.30 -1.12 19.69
C LYS A 347 -19.82 -1.02 20.09
N LEU A 348 -18.97 -0.56 19.18
CA LEU A 348 -17.54 -0.36 19.45
C LEU A 348 -17.32 0.70 20.53
N GLN A 349 -18.08 1.78 20.48
CA GLN A 349 -18.02 2.86 21.45
C GLN A 349 -18.45 2.39 22.85
N GLU A 350 -19.55 1.63 22.96
CA GLU A 350 -20.00 1.02 24.21
C GLU A 350 -18.93 0.09 24.83
N LEU A 351 -18.30 -0.74 24.00
CA LEU A 351 -17.24 -1.63 24.48
C LEU A 351 -16.00 -0.86 24.96
N ILE A 352 -15.62 0.21 24.27
CA ILE A 352 -14.50 1.06 24.69
C ILE A 352 -14.85 1.76 26.01
N ASP A 353 -16.05 2.31 26.15
CA ASP A 353 -16.50 2.96 27.40
C ASP A 353 -16.48 1.99 28.57
N LYS A 354 -16.89 0.74 28.36
CA LYS A 354 -16.90 -0.30 29.39
C LYS A 354 -15.48 -0.71 29.84
N VAL A 355 -14.52 -0.77 28.92
CA VAL A 355 -13.15 -1.24 29.21
C VAL A 355 -12.24 -0.11 29.68
N VAL A 356 -12.33 1.05 29.04
CA VAL A 356 -11.42 2.19 29.27
C VAL A 356 -12.02 3.21 30.23
N GLY A 357 -13.34 3.40 30.21
CA GLY A 357 -14.01 4.50 30.89
C GLY A 357 -13.84 5.83 30.15
N GLN A 358 -14.22 6.93 30.82
CA GLN A 358 -14.16 8.29 30.24
C GLN A 358 -13.04 9.17 30.82
N ASP A 359 -12.26 8.65 31.77
CA ASP A 359 -11.27 9.43 32.52
C ASP A 359 -9.84 9.33 31.96
N ARG A 360 -9.59 8.37 31.09
CA ARG A 360 -8.28 8.17 30.43
C ARG A 360 -8.45 7.82 28.95
N LEU A 361 -7.39 8.00 28.17
CA LEU A 361 -7.34 7.54 26.79
C LEU A 361 -7.08 6.02 26.71
N PRO A 362 -7.58 5.37 25.63
CA PRO A 362 -7.20 3.98 25.32
C PRO A 362 -5.69 3.81 25.16
N SER A 363 -5.20 2.66 25.58
CA SER A 363 -3.79 2.25 25.46
C SER A 363 -3.67 0.89 24.75
N ILE A 364 -2.48 0.49 24.37
CA ILE A 364 -2.25 -0.83 23.78
C ILE A 364 -2.53 -1.98 24.77
N GLU A 365 -2.49 -1.71 26.05
CA GLU A 365 -2.79 -2.69 27.10
C GLU A 365 -4.27 -3.09 27.12
N ASP A 366 -5.15 -2.17 26.69
CA ASP A 366 -6.59 -2.43 26.58
C ASP A 366 -6.96 -3.36 25.42
N ARG A 367 -6.03 -3.58 24.48
CA ARG A 367 -6.27 -4.31 23.24
C ARG A 367 -6.80 -5.73 23.47
N SER A 368 -6.26 -6.44 24.45
CA SER A 368 -6.70 -7.80 24.78
C SER A 368 -8.16 -7.88 25.24
N SER A 369 -8.67 -6.81 25.83
CA SER A 369 -10.07 -6.68 26.29
C SER A 369 -11.02 -6.11 25.24
N LEU A 370 -10.49 -5.62 24.10
CA LEU A 370 -11.22 -5.02 22.99
C LEU A 370 -11.22 -5.93 21.74
N ALA A 371 -11.48 -7.23 21.94
CA ALA A 371 -11.45 -8.23 20.86
C ALA A 371 -12.34 -7.87 19.65
N TYR A 372 -13.51 -7.28 19.87
CA TYR A 372 -14.40 -6.86 18.78
C TYR A 372 -13.84 -5.68 17.98
N LEU A 373 -13.05 -4.79 18.59
CA LEU A 373 -12.35 -3.72 17.87
C LEU A 373 -11.25 -4.30 16.95
N ASP A 374 -10.46 -5.23 17.47
CA ASP A 374 -9.50 -5.96 16.62
C ASP A 374 -10.21 -6.72 15.48
N ALA A 375 -11.32 -7.37 15.78
CA ALA A 375 -12.14 -8.06 14.77
C ALA A 375 -12.63 -7.11 13.67
N PHE A 376 -13.09 -5.90 14.04
CA PHE A 376 -13.47 -4.85 13.08
C PHE A 376 -12.29 -4.41 12.21
N ILE A 377 -11.12 -4.22 12.79
CA ILE A 377 -9.90 -3.85 12.06
C ILE A 377 -9.48 -4.96 11.09
N TYR A 378 -9.48 -6.23 11.52
CA TYR A 378 -9.14 -7.35 10.64
C TYR A 378 -10.15 -7.54 9.51
N GLU A 379 -11.45 -7.35 9.80
CA GLU A 379 -12.47 -7.40 8.74
C GLU A 379 -12.32 -6.23 7.77
N THR A 380 -11.97 -5.05 8.24
CA THR A 380 -11.64 -3.92 7.37
C THR A 380 -10.50 -4.30 6.42
N MET A 381 -9.41 -4.87 6.93
CA MET A 381 -8.26 -5.31 6.14
C MET A 381 -8.63 -6.40 5.12
N ARG A 382 -9.45 -7.37 5.52
CA ARG A 382 -9.90 -8.46 4.65
C ARG A 382 -10.85 -7.94 3.56
N PHE A 383 -11.91 -7.24 3.97
CA PHE A 383 -12.99 -6.81 3.10
C PHE A 383 -12.53 -5.80 2.06
N THR A 384 -11.75 -4.81 2.45
CA THR A 384 -11.23 -3.81 1.53
C THR A 384 -10.07 -4.33 0.71
N SER A 385 -9.27 -5.26 1.28
CA SER A 385 -8.00 -5.72 0.68
C SER A 385 -7.22 -4.55 0.10
N PHE A 386 -7.10 -3.47 0.88
CA PHE A 386 -6.58 -2.18 0.40
C PHE A 386 -5.16 -2.26 -0.19
N VAL A 387 -4.42 -3.35 0.01
CA VAL A 387 -3.25 -3.72 -0.79
C VAL A 387 -3.61 -5.00 -1.55
N PRO A 388 -4.26 -4.89 -2.74
CA PRO A 388 -4.86 -6.05 -3.40
C PRO A 388 -3.84 -6.96 -4.08
N VAL A 389 -2.73 -6.39 -4.56
CA VAL A 389 -1.64 -7.09 -5.22
C VAL A 389 -0.33 -6.68 -4.56
N THR A 390 0.57 -7.63 -4.34
CA THR A 390 1.89 -7.28 -3.78
C THR A 390 2.72 -6.46 -4.76
N ILE A 391 3.77 -5.81 -4.28
CA ILE A 391 4.81 -5.30 -5.17
C ILE A 391 5.32 -6.46 -6.03
N PRO A 392 5.45 -6.30 -7.36
CA PRO A 392 5.86 -7.35 -8.26
C PRO A 392 7.08 -8.13 -7.79
N HIS A 393 6.98 -9.46 -7.83
CA HIS A 393 8.08 -10.37 -7.58
C HIS A 393 8.75 -10.77 -8.90
N SER A 394 9.94 -11.37 -8.83
CA SER A 394 10.50 -12.17 -9.90
C SER A 394 11.07 -13.47 -9.37
N THR A 395 11.13 -14.49 -10.22
CA THR A 395 11.75 -15.75 -9.89
C THR A 395 13.27 -15.63 -9.92
N THR A 396 13.97 -16.19 -8.92
CA THR A 396 15.45 -16.20 -8.84
C THR A 396 16.06 -17.45 -9.49
N SER A 397 15.24 -18.47 -9.74
CA SER A 397 15.58 -19.72 -10.44
C SER A 397 14.29 -20.33 -11.00
N ASP A 398 14.44 -21.34 -11.85
CA ASP A 398 13.32 -22.13 -12.34
C ASP A 398 12.57 -22.78 -11.18
N VAL A 399 11.25 -22.80 -11.25
CA VAL A 399 10.39 -23.34 -10.20
C VAL A 399 9.10 -23.90 -10.77
N THR A 400 8.49 -24.87 -10.08
CA THR A 400 7.20 -25.44 -10.47
C THR A 400 6.14 -25.16 -9.40
N ILE A 401 5.02 -24.55 -9.81
CA ILE A 401 3.87 -24.26 -8.95
C ILE A 401 2.64 -24.94 -9.53
N GLU A 402 1.93 -25.73 -8.72
CA GLU A 402 0.76 -26.52 -9.14
C GLU A 402 1.00 -27.33 -10.43
N GLY A 403 2.23 -27.87 -10.59
CA GLY A 403 2.63 -28.65 -11.77
C GLY A 403 3.00 -27.81 -13.01
N LEU A 404 2.97 -26.48 -12.92
CA LEU A 404 3.30 -25.57 -14.00
C LEU A 404 4.71 -25.00 -13.80
N HIS A 405 5.55 -25.14 -14.82
CA HIS A 405 6.93 -24.66 -14.82
C HIS A 405 6.99 -23.15 -15.08
N ILE A 406 7.67 -22.43 -14.19
CA ILE A 406 7.89 -20.98 -14.26
C ILE A 406 9.42 -20.77 -14.38
N PRO A 407 9.91 -20.23 -15.50
CA PRO A 407 11.34 -19.96 -15.70
C PRO A 407 11.89 -18.91 -14.71
N LYS A 408 13.21 -18.94 -14.53
CA LYS A 408 13.95 -17.88 -13.86
C LYS A 408 13.68 -16.51 -14.50
N ASP A 409 13.81 -15.44 -13.69
CA ASP A 409 13.63 -14.04 -14.09
C ASP A 409 12.22 -13.70 -14.61
N THR A 410 11.24 -14.59 -14.38
CA THR A 410 9.83 -14.33 -14.70
C THR A 410 9.24 -13.33 -13.71
N VAL A 411 8.55 -12.32 -14.22
CA VAL A 411 7.77 -11.36 -13.38
C VAL A 411 6.54 -12.06 -12.83
N VAL A 412 6.28 -11.89 -11.53
CA VAL A 412 5.17 -12.57 -10.84
C VAL A 412 4.33 -11.56 -10.07
N PHE A 413 3.04 -11.53 -10.36
CA PHE A 413 2.04 -10.77 -9.61
C PHE A 413 1.31 -11.70 -8.62
N ILE A 414 1.23 -11.29 -7.37
CA ILE A 414 0.57 -12.02 -6.30
C ILE A 414 -0.74 -11.31 -5.97
N ASN A 415 -1.86 -11.90 -6.34
CA ASN A 415 -3.19 -11.33 -6.09
C ASN A 415 -3.70 -11.70 -4.68
N GLN A 416 -3.31 -10.90 -3.67
CA GLN A 416 -3.73 -11.09 -2.27
C GLN A 416 -5.25 -10.95 -2.10
N TRP A 417 -5.88 -10.11 -2.90
CA TRP A 417 -7.33 -9.93 -2.91
C TRP A 417 -8.06 -11.26 -3.12
N SER A 418 -7.53 -12.14 -3.98
CA SER A 418 -8.13 -13.45 -4.26
C SER A 418 -8.19 -14.38 -3.04
N VAL A 419 -7.27 -14.21 -2.08
CA VAL A 419 -7.26 -14.98 -0.81
C VAL A 419 -8.27 -14.43 0.18
N ASN A 420 -8.35 -13.10 0.28
CA ASN A 420 -9.24 -12.42 1.20
C ASN A 420 -10.72 -12.47 0.76
N HIS A 421 -10.97 -12.76 -0.52
CA HIS A 421 -12.32 -12.87 -1.10
C HIS A 421 -12.65 -14.29 -1.60
N ASP A 422 -11.86 -15.29 -1.19
CA ASP A 422 -12.12 -16.68 -1.54
C ASP A 422 -13.39 -17.19 -0.81
N PRO A 423 -14.47 -17.52 -1.52
CA PRO A 423 -15.71 -18.00 -0.90
C PRO A 423 -15.57 -19.37 -0.21
N LEU A 424 -14.54 -20.14 -0.56
CA LEU A 424 -14.24 -21.41 0.13
C LEU A 424 -13.62 -21.18 1.51
N LYS A 425 -12.99 -20.02 1.71
CA LYS A 425 -12.32 -19.65 2.96
C LYS A 425 -13.18 -18.73 3.83
N TRP A 426 -13.90 -17.81 3.18
CA TRP A 426 -14.68 -16.78 3.84
C TRP A 426 -16.15 -16.90 3.43
N LYS A 427 -16.97 -17.41 4.34
CA LYS A 427 -18.42 -17.44 4.14
C LYS A 427 -18.91 -16.00 3.87
N ASP A 428 -19.72 -15.82 2.83
CA ASP A 428 -20.24 -14.51 2.44
C ASP A 428 -19.15 -13.44 2.38
N ALA A 429 -18.07 -13.73 1.62
CA ALA A 429 -16.87 -12.89 1.54
C ALA A 429 -17.13 -11.43 1.13
N HIS A 430 -18.26 -11.16 0.48
CA HIS A 430 -18.71 -9.84 0.04
C HIS A 430 -19.48 -9.05 1.12
N VAL A 431 -19.76 -9.67 2.27
CA VAL A 431 -20.43 -9.04 3.41
C VAL A 431 -19.37 -8.61 4.42
N PHE A 432 -19.47 -7.36 4.89
CA PHE A 432 -18.64 -6.85 5.98
C PHE A 432 -19.21 -7.34 7.33
N ASP A 433 -18.50 -8.24 7.97
CA ASP A 433 -18.92 -8.87 9.22
C ASP A 433 -17.73 -9.10 10.17
N PRO A 434 -17.47 -8.21 11.12
CA PRO A 434 -16.42 -8.38 12.12
C PRO A 434 -16.56 -9.63 12.99
N ALA A 435 -17.79 -10.13 13.21
CA ALA A 435 -18.02 -11.27 14.08
C ALA A 435 -17.37 -12.56 13.55
N ARG A 436 -17.05 -12.63 12.24
CA ARG A 436 -16.31 -13.75 11.66
C ARG A 436 -14.93 -14.01 12.29
N PHE A 437 -14.32 -12.97 12.90
CA PHE A 437 -13.01 -13.06 13.56
C PHE A 437 -13.08 -13.40 15.04
N LEU A 438 -14.25 -13.63 15.57
CA LEU A 438 -14.42 -14.06 16.95
C LEU A 438 -14.70 -15.56 17.03
N ASP A 439 -14.26 -16.16 18.14
CA ASP A 439 -14.62 -17.51 18.52
C ASP A 439 -15.97 -17.53 19.30
N GLU A 440 -16.38 -18.71 19.75
CA GLU A 440 -17.63 -18.91 20.49
C GLU A 440 -17.66 -18.18 21.85
N ASN A 441 -16.48 -17.83 22.39
CA ASN A 441 -16.33 -17.11 23.67
C ASN A 441 -16.21 -15.60 23.45
N GLY A 442 -16.27 -15.11 22.20
CA GLY A 442 -16.08 -13.71 21.86
C GLY A 442 -14.63 -13.26 21.86
N ALA A 443 -13.66 -14.16 21.97
CA ALA A 443 -12.24 -13.86 21.84
C ALA A 443 -11.80 -13.86 20.35
N LEU A 444 -10.67 -13.22 20.08
CA LEU A 444 -10.15 -13.11 18.72
C LEU A 444 -9.59 -14.46 18.22
N ASP A 445 -10.16 -14.97 17.13
CA ASP A 445 -9.73 -16.20 16.47
C ASP A 445 -8.39 -15.94 15.71
N LYS A 446 -7.31 -16.51 16.26
CA LYS A 446 -5.95 -16.34 15.72
C LYS A 446 -5.77 -16.97 14.34
N ASP A 447 -6.44 -18.07 14.05
CA ASP A 447 -6.31 -18.76 12.76
C ASP A 447 -6.97 -17.92 11.65
N LYS A 448 -8.13 -17.35 11.93
CA LYS A 448 -8.80 -16.44 11.01
C LYS A 448 -8.00 -15.15 10.80
N THR A 449 -7.46 -14.55 11.86
CA THR A 449 -6.64 -13.33 11.72
C THR A 449 -5.35 -13.60 10.93
N ASN A 450 -4.69 -14.75 11.13
CA ASN A 450 -3.52 -15.16 10.36
C ASN A 450 -3.86 -15.52 8.89
N SER A 451 -5.13 -15.76 8.62
CA SER A 451 -5.63 -16.08 7.29
C SER A 451 -5.83 -14.85 6.40
N VAL A 452 -5.89 -13.64 6.98
CA VAL A 452 -5.98 -12.38 6.22
C VAL A 452 -4.63 -12.10 5.56
N MET A 453 -4.64 -11.99 4.24
CA MET A 453 -3.42 -11.75 3.47
C MET A 453 -3.37 -10.28 3.04
N ILE A 454 -2.86 -9.41 3.92
CA ILE A 454 -2.63 -8.00 3.64
C ILE A 454 -1.14 -7.63 3.78
N PHE A 455 -0.42 -8.29 4.66
CA PHE A 455 1.01 -8.09 4.90
C PHE A 455 1.89 -9.04 4.09
N SER A 456 1.31 -9.84 3.19
CA SER A 456 1.97 -10.91 2.45
C SER A 456 2.62 -11.97 3.37
N THR A 457 3.42 -12.86 2.80
CA THR A 457 4.12 -13.93 3.55
C THR A 457 5.47 -14.23 2.92
N GLY A 458 6.27 -15.10 3.55
CA GLY A 458 7.59 -15.48 3.05
C GLY A 458 8.66 -14.42 3.24
N LYS A 459 9.71 -14.48 2.39
CA LYS A 459 10.90 -13.61 2.54
C LYS A 459 10.63 -12.12 2.28
N ARG A 460 9.57 -11.79 1.57
CA ARG A 460 9.17 -10.41 1.25
C ARG A 460 7.96 -9.92 2.07
N ARG A 461 7.57 -10.67 3.12
CA ARG A 461 6.52 -10.23 4.05
C ARG A 461 6.83 -8.83 4.58
N CYS A 462 5.80 -8.02 4.79
CA CYS A 462 5.90 -6.68 5.38
C CYS A 462 6.69 -6.71 6.69
N ILE A 463 7.67 -5.80 6.82
CA ILE A 463 8.48 -5.69 8.05
C ILE A 463 7.81 -4.83 9.12
N GLY A 464 6.86 -3.95 8.69
CA GLY A 464 6.13 -3.03 9.56
C GLY A 464 4.81 -3.59 10.12
N ASP A 465 4.51 -4.88 9.94
CA ASP A 465 3.22 -5.47 10.28
C ASP A 465 2.81 -5.27 11.75
N GLN A 466 3.76 -5.37 12.68
CA GLN A 466 3.49 -5.18 14.11
C GLN A 466 3.25 -3.71 14.46
N ILE A 467 4.09 -2.81 13.94
CA ILE A 467 3.94 -1.36 14.15
C ILE A 467 2.61 -0.88 13.56
N ALA A 468 2.27 -1.30 12.34
CA ALA A 468 1.01 -0.94 11.69
C ALA A 468 -0.21 -1.39 12.51
N LYS A 469 -0.20 -2.61 13.06
CA LYS A 469 -1.29 -3.11 13.92
C LYS A 469 -1.46 -2.30 15.20
N VAL A 470 -0.37 -1.86 15.82
CA VAL A 470 -0.41 -0.98 16.99
C VAL A 470 -0.99 0.38 16.61
N GLN A 471 -0.50 0.97 15.53
CA GLN A 471 -0.98 2.27 15.05
C GLN A 471 -2.49 2.25 14.74
N VAL A 472 -2.93 1.30 13.91
CA VAL A 472 -4.34 1.19 13.51
C VAL A 472 -5.23 0.99 14.73
N PHE A 473 -4.83 0.12 15.67
CA PHE A 473 -5.59 -0.11 16.89
C PHE A 473 -5.72 1.17 17.73
N LEU A 474 -4.60 1.82 18.07
CA LEU A 474 -4.60 3.01 18.91
C LEU A 474 -5.39 4.17 18.27
N PHE A 475 -5.17 4.44 16.98
CA PHE A 475 -5.92 5.47 16.27
C PHE A 475 -7.42 5.20 16.30
N THR A 476 -7.83 3.98 15.96
CA THR A 476 -9.24 3.62 15.92
C THR A 476 -9.86 3.70 17.31
N ALA A 477 -9.17 3.21 18.34
CA ALA A 477 -9.62 3.25 19.71
C ALA A 477 -9.78 4.69 20.24
N VAL A 478 -8.79 5.56 20.01
CA VAL A 478 -8.82 6.97 20.45
C VAL A 478 -9.90 7.74 19.69
N LEU A 479 -10.01 7.58 18.38
CA LEU A 479 -11.05 8.25 17.60
C LEU A 479 -12.46 7.84 18.06
N LEU A 480 -12.72 6.54 18.25
CA LEU A 480 -14.02 6.04 18.72
C LEU A 480 -14.32 6.43 20.18
N HIS A 481 -13.29 6.54 21.01
CA HIS A 481 -13.43 6.97 22.40
C HIS A 481 -13.83 8.45 22.49
N GLN A 482 -13.23 9.31 21.66
CA GLN A 482 -13.42 10.76 21.73
C GLN A 482 -14.52 11.28 20.79
N CYS A 483 -14.79 10.57 19.68
CA CYS A 483 -15.65 11.06 18.61
C CYS A 483 -16.74 10.08 18.18
N SER A 484 -17.85 10.63 17.70
CA SER A 484 -18.81 9.94 16.84
C SER A 484 -18.77 10.55 15.45
N PHE A 485 -18.80 9.68 14.42
CA PHE A 485 -18.77 10.07 13.02
C PHE A 485 -20.15 9.90 12.40
N GLU A 486 -20.56 10.88 11.61
CA GLU A 486 -21.84 10.86 10.89
C GLU A 486 -21.60 11.16 9.40
N SER A 487 -22.31 10.47 8.52
CA SER A 487 -22.31 10.77 7.10
C SER A 487 -23.37 11.81 6.76
N ASN A 488 -23.17 12.54 5.66
CA ASN A 488 -24.20 13.42 5.13
C ASN A 488 -25.38 12.58 4.58
N PRO A 489 -26.59 12.69 5.17
CA PRO A 489 -27.74 11.88 4.75
C PRO A 489 -28.18 12.20 3.30
N SER A 490 -27.84 13.38 2.78
CA SER A 490 -28.16 13.77 1.40
C SER A 490 -27.22 13.21 0.35
N VAL A 491 -26.11 12.57 0.76
CA VAL A 491 -25.09 12.02 -0.18
C VAL A 491 -24.95 10.52 0.10
N PRO A 492 -25.29 9.65 -0.88
CA PRO A 492 -25.14 8.22 -0.68
C PRO A 492 -23.67 7.84 -0.52
N LEU A 493 -23.35 7.03 0.49
CA LEU A 493 -22.04 6.47 0.70
C LEU A 493 -21.81 5.29 -0.24
N THR A 494 -20.73 5.35 -1.02
CA THR A 494 -20.23 4.21 -1.81
C THR A 494 -19.03 3.56 -1.14
N LEU A 495 -18.84 2.27 -1.39
CA LEU A 495 -17.62 1.53 -1.05
C LEU A 495 -16.70 1.35 -2.26
N ASP A 496 -16.95 2.10 -3.32
CA ASP A 496 -16.07 2.12 -4.49
C ASP A 496 -14.73 2.76 -4.15
N CYS A 497 -13.72 2.37 -4.89
CA CYS A 497 -12.35 2.81 -4.64
C CYS A 497 -11.61 3.12 -5.94
N SER A 498 -10.53 3.88 -5.83
CA SER A 498 -9.55 4.08 -6.89
C SER A 498 -8.42 3.07 -6.75
N TYR A 499 -7.95 2.54 -7.89
CA TYR A 499 -6.82 1.62 -7.93
C TYR A 499 -5.49 2.38 -7.98
N GLY A 500 -4.57 2.00 -7.13
CA GLY A 500 -3.20 2.50 -7.06
C GLY A 500 -2.30 1.44 -6.42
N LEU A 501 -1.23 1.86 -5.75
CA LEU A 501 -0.45 0.99 -4.87
C LEU A 501 -1.35 0.44 -3.75
N SER A 502 -2.22 1.29 -3.24
CA SER A 502 -3.31 0.93 -2.34
C SER A 502 -4.67 1.28 -2.97
N LEU A 503 -5.74 0.55 -2.59
CA LEU A 503 -7.12 0.87 -2.96
C LEU A 503 -7.63 1.96 -2.02
N LYS A 504 -7.64 3.20 -2.49
CA LYS A 504 -8.18 4.33 -1.71
C LYS A 504 -9.68 4.43 -1.93
N PRO A 505 -10.51 4.60 -0.88
CA PRO A 505 -11.94 4.85 -1.05
C PRO A 505 -12.14 6.11 -1.89
N LEU A 506 -13.23 6.18 -2.64
CA LEU A 506 -13.61 7.42 -3.28
C LEU A 506 -13.91 8.47 -2.22
N ARG A 507 -13.75 9.75 -2.56
CA ARG A 507 -13.95 10.86 -1.63
C ARG A 507 -15.33 10.78 -0.97
N PHE A 508 -15.34 10.87 0.33
CA PHE A 508 -16.55 10.89 1.16
C PHE A 508 -16.47 12.03 2.17
N ARG A 509 -17.60 12.41 2.73
CA ARG A 509 -17.67 13.50 3.71
C ARG A 509 -18.28 13.01 5.00
N VAL A 510 -17.68 13.44 6.10
CA VAL A 510 -18.13 13.11 7.46
C VAL A 510 -18.28 14.38 8.29
N SER A 511 -19.15 14.33 9.27
CA SER A 511 -19.19 15.24 10.41
C SER A 511 -18.78 14.50 11.67
N THR A 512 -18.12 15.17 12.59
CA THR A 512 -17.58 14.58 13.81
C THR A 512 -18.16 15.31 15.01
N LYS A 513 -18.68 14.55 15.98
CA LYS A 513 -19.20 15.06 17.25
C LYS A 513 -18.35 14.56 18.39
N LEU A 514 -18.04 15.42 19.34
CA LEU A 514 -17.35 15.04 20.58
C LEU A 514 -18.25 14.14 21.43
N ARG A 515 -17.68 13.08 21.99
CA ARG A 515 -18.28 12.19 22.99
C ARG A 515 -17.74 12.57 24.37
N GLY A 516 -18.60 13.03 25.25
CA GLY A 516 -18.19 13.38 26.61
C GLY A 516 -17.22 14.58 26.68
N LYS A 517 -16.18 14.46 27.51
CA LYS A 517 -15.16 15.50 27.73
C LYS A 517 -13.93 15.25 26.86
N LEU A 518 -13.46 16.28 26.17
CA LEU A 518 -12.17 16.21 25.47
C LEU A 518 -11.04 16.02 26.50
N LEU A 519 -10.36 14.90 26.45
CA LEU A 519 -9.23 14.63 27.32
C LEU A 519 -8.01 15.40 26.84
N GLY A 520 -7.39 16.18 27.72
CA GLY A 520 -6.17 16.90 27.42
C GLY A 520 -4.99 15.93 27.22
N LEU A 521 -4.08 16.28 26.31
CA LEU A 521 -2.77 15.64 26.25
C LEU A 521 -2.02 15.97 27.53
N VAL A 522 -1.59 14.97 28.27
CA VAL A 522 -0.55 15.14 29.28
C VAL A 522 0.72 15.44 28.48
N SER A 523 1.24 16.68 28.58
CA SER A 523 2.52 17.02 27.94
C SER A 523 3.55 15.99 28.39
N PRO A 524 4.29 15.36 27.46
CA PRO A 524 5.42 14.54 27.87
C PRO A 524 6.42 15.45 28.62
N ALA A 525 6.78 15.03 29.85
CA ALA A 525 7.79 15.69 30.67
C ALA A 525 9.16 15.55 30.04
#